data_22b70ae687b23064f78381fdff2f5f56
#
_entry.id   22b70ae687b23064f78381fdff2f5f56
#
_cell.length_a   1.000
_cell.length_b   1.000
_cell.length_c   1.000
_cell.angle_alpha   90.00
_cell.angle_beta   90.00
_cell.angle_gamma   90.00
#
_symmetry.space_group_name_H-M   'P 1'
#
loop_
_entity.id
_entity.type
_entity.pdbx_description
1 polymer ?
#
loop_
_entity_poly.entity_id
_entity_poly.type
_entity_poly.pdbx_seq_one_letter_code
_entity_poly.pdbx_strand_id
1 'polypeptide(L)'
;MAAAVTVIVSVISVGEASSPPKQPGPGMKAAISFKPLTFAQVPAWEQDDHAAAFKAFLKSCERVLASARERGADKPAPPSSQLVTACNVAARATGSVNKAGAKFFFETFFTPNAVSHNGSQGLLTGYYEPVLQGSRTPQGAFQTPIYKRPPDLVNLVDETQRGAVGSALTHARKTDKGVEPYATRAQIEQGALKGKNLELLYLTDPVEVFFMQIQGSGRVKLTDGTTVRVHYDGKNGHPYSSIGRYLIEKGLLAADKVSMDALKKWLKVEPERGKEVMWQNASFVFFRELKGAETKGPLGAMNAALTPGRSLAVDTSYHALGLPIYVSAAGMTHVDKAAAGAFNRLMVAQDVGSAIKGPERGDIYFGSGDAAGRLAGVTKHPGKFIVLLPNDRPTTAAAAPGNVTAAKARQ
;
A
#
# COMPACT_ATOMS: atom_id res chain seq x y z
N MET A 1 68.22 -27.63 -32.02
CA MET A 1 67.79 -27.58 -30.60
C MET A 1 66.54 -26.72 -30.54
N ALA A 2 65.39 -27.38 -30.44
CA ALA A 2 64.09 -26.67 -30.35
C ALA A 2 63.60 -26.76 -28.89
N ALA A 3 63.46 -25.58 -28.25
CA ALA A 3 62.93 -25.48 -26.89
C ALA A 3 61.40 -25.41 -26.93
N ALA A 4 60.75 -26.42 -26.33
CA ALA A 4 59.31 -26.45 -26.16
C ALA A 4 58.91 -25.55 -24.96
N VAL A 5 58.06 -24.59 -25.21
CA VAL A 5 57.40 -23.77 -24.18
C VAL A 5 56.08 -24.42 -23.81
N THR A 6 56.02 -24.94 -22.59
CA THR A 6 54.76 -25.51 -22.03
C THR A 6 53.91 -24.37 -21.44
N VAL A 7 52.76 -24.07 -22.04
CA VAL A 7 51.77 -23.14 -21.53
C VAL A 7 50.86 -23.91 -20.55
N ILE A 8 50.94 -23.53 -19.26
CA ILE A 8 50.04 -24.02 -18.22
C ILE A 8 48.76 -23.16 -18.32
N VAL A 9 47.66 -23.73 -18.76
CA VAL A 9 46.35 -23.12 -18.72
C VAL A 9 45.75 -23.43 -17.35
N SER A 10 45.73 -22.42 -16.49
CA SER A 10 44.97 -22.49 -15.22
C SER A 10 43.49 -22.34 -15.51
N VAL A 11 42.74 -23.42 -15.33
CA VAL A 11 41.28 -23.41 -15.37
C VAL A 11 40.77 -22.74 -14.11
N ILE A 12 40.30 -21.49 -14.22
CA ILE A 12 39.55 -20.81 -13.16
C ILE A 12 38.14 -21.42 -13.20
N SER A 13 37.79 -22.21 -12.19
CA SER A 13 36.41 -22.68 -11.98
C SER A 13 35.53 -21.46 -11.66
N VAL A 14 34.68 -21.09 -12.62
CA VAL A 14 33.58 -20.13 -12.40
C VAL A 14 32.58 -20.82 -11.50
N GLY A 15 32.49 -20.35 -10.26
CA GLY A 15 31.45 -20.79 -9.31
C GLY A 15 30.07 -20.57 -9.93
N GLU A 16 29.27 -21.62 -9.92
CA GLU A 16 27.86 -21.59 -10.35
C GLU A 16 27.13 -20.50 -9.57
N ALA A 17 26.66 -19.49 -10.29
CA ALA A 17 25.73 -18.52 -9.76
C ALA A 17 24.45 -19.26 -9.37
N SER A 18 24.16 -19.34 -8.08
CA SER A 18 22.93 -19.92 -7.55
C SER A 18 21.71 -19.23 -8.19
N SER A 19 20.92 -20.02 -8.90
CA SER A 19 19.65 -19.57 -9.49
C SER A 19 18.77 -18.93 -8.40
N PRO A 20 18.09 -17.80 -8.66
CA PRO A 20 17.18 -17.22 -7.70
C PRO A 20 16.08 -18.25 -7.34
N PRO A 21 15.64 -18.31 -6.06
CA PRO A 21 14.66 -19.30 -5.64
C PRO A 21 13.37 -19.14 -6.47
N LYS A 22 12.90 -20.26 -7.02
CA LYS A 22 11.63 -20.35 -7.77
C LYS A 22 10.51 -19.82 -6.89
N GLN A 23 9.79 -18.80 -7.36
CA GLN A 23 8.55 -18.38 -6.72
C GLN A 23 7.55 -19.55 -6.72
N PRO A 24 6.81 -19.77 -5.61
CA PRO A 24 5.76 -20.78 -5.60
C PRO A 24 4.75 -20.49 -6.70
N GLY A 25 4.33 -21.53 -7.40
CA GLY A 25 3.34 -21.45 -8.47
C GLY A 25 2.01 -20.83 -8.00
N PRO A 26 1.19 -20.32 -8.91
CA PRO A 26 -0.07 -19.68 -8.54
C PRO A 26 -0.99 -20.72 -7.86
N GLY A 27 -1.26 -20.56 -6.55
CA GLY A 27 -2.28 -21.32 -5.83
C GLY A 27 -1.97 -21.79 -4.41
N MET A 28 -0.72 -21.91 -3.99
CA MET A 28 -0.42 -22.29 -2.60
C MET A 28 -0.09 -21.04 -1.77
N LYS A 29 -0.95 -20.73 -0.78
CA LYS A 29 -0.61 -19.75 0.26
C LYS A 29 0.59 -20.29 1.03
N ALA A 30 1.63 -19.48 1.21
CA ALA A 30 2.72 -19.83 2.11
C ALA A 30 2.14 -20.07 3.51
N ALA A 31 2.44 -21.22 4.12
CA ALA A 31 2.07 -21.44 5.50
C ALA A 31 2.81 -20.42 6.37
N ILE A 32 2.07 -19.69 7.20
CA ILE A 32 2.65 -18.75 8.16
C ILE A 32 2.45 -19.29 9.57
N SER A 33 3.40 -18.96 10.45
CA SER A 33 3.25 -19.11 11.88
C SER A 33 3.58 -17.81 12.59
N PHE A 34 2.95 -17.61 13.73
CA PHE A 34 3.17 -16.48 14.61
C PHE A 34 3.92 -16.94 15.85
N LYS A 35 5.14 -16.43 16.05
CA LYS A 35 5.95 -16.72 17.23
C LYS A 35 5.79 -15.55 18.23
N PRO A 36 5.15 -15.78 19.39
CA PRO A 36 5.01 -14.72 20.39
C PRO A 36 6.37 -14.19 20.86
N LEU A 37 6.42 -12.89 21.08
CA LEU A 37 7.57 -12.16 21.61
C LEU A 37 7.12 -11.36 22.84
N THR A 38 8.09 -10.93 23.64
CA THR A 38 7.90 -9.82 24.58
C THR A 38 8.20 -8.49 23.89
N PHE A 39 7.66 -7.38 24.38
CA PHE A 39 7.96 -6.05 23.82
C PHE A 39 9.44 -5.68 23.94
N ALA A 40 10.15 -6.20 24.94
CA ALA A 40 11.60 -6.06 25.08
C ALA A 40 12.40 -6.71 23.92
N GLN A 41 11.82 -7.67 23.23
CA GLN A 41 12.43 -8.34 22.08
C GLN A 41 12.09 -7.64 20.75
N VAL A 42 11.22 -6.63 20.77
CA VAL A 42 10.89 -5.83 19.56
C VAL A 42 11.99 -4.79 19.34
N PRO A 43 12.70 -4.80 18.20
CA PRO A 43 13.81 -3.89 17.96
C PRO A 43 13.39 -2.42 18.08
N ALA A 44 14.12 -1.63 18.86
CA ALA A 44 13.90 -0.19 19.02
C ALA A 44 12.45 0.20 19.42
N TRP A 45 11.71 -0.68 20.13
CA TRP A 45 10.34 -0.42 20.57
C TRP A 45 10.22 0.87 21.37
N GLU A 46 11.14 1.08 22.34
CA GLU A 46 11.14 2.27 23.22
C GLU A 46 11.33 3.60 22.47
N GLN A 47 12.00 3.55 21.31
CA GLN A 47 12.35 4.73 20.53
C GLN A 47 11.21 5.17 19.61
N ASP A 48 10.27 4.28 19.26
CA ASP A 48 9.20 4.63 18.32
C ASP A 48 8.26 5.71 18.88
N ASP A 49 7.66 6.48 17.99
CA ASP A 49 6.59 7.44 18.31
C ASP A 49 5.24 6.71 18.38
N HIS A 50 4.98 6.08 19.53
CA HIS A 50 3.73 5.36 19.77
C HIS A 50 2.50 6.27 19.70
N ALA A 51 2.63 7.57 20.02
CA ALA A 51 1.51 8.51 19.92
C ALA A 51 1.07 8.70 18.47
N ALA A 52 2.02 8.80 17.53
CA ALA A 52 1.71 8.86 16.11
C ALA A 52 1.07 7.55 15.61
N ALA A 53 1.55 6.37 16.08
CA ALA A 53 0.95 5.09 15.77
C ALA A 53 -0.48 4.97 16.32
N PHE A 54 -0.72 5.43 17.55
CA PHE A 54 -2.04 5.44 18.19
C PHE A 54 -3.04 6.30 17.43
N LYS A 55 -2.63 7.49 16.97
CA LYS A 55 -3.47 8.36 16.12
C LYS A 55 -3.87 7.67 14.80
N ALA A 56 -2.95 6.92 14.18
CA ALA A 56 -3.27 6.14 12.99
C ALA A 56 -4.21 4.97 13.31
N PHE A 57 -4.00 4.29 14.45
CA PHE A 57 -4.85 3.21 14.93
C PHE A 57 -6.28 3.67 15.22
N LEU A 58 -6.46 4.85 15.84
CA LEU A 58 -7.78 5.44 16.09
C LEU A 58 -8.61 5.60 14.82
N LYS A 59 -7.99 6.04 13.71
CA LYS A 59 -8.68 6.13 12.40
C LYS A 59 -9.17 4.78 11.90
N SER A 60 -8.42 3.71 12.17
CA SER A 60 -8.86 2.34 11.87
C SER A 60 -9.98 1.90 12.78
N CYS A 61 -9.95 2.28 14.06
CA CYS A 61 -10.97 1.90 15.03
C CYS A 61 -12.36 2.39 14.65
N GLU A 62 -12.49 3.59 14.07
CA GLU A 62 -13.78 4.07 13.56
C GLU A 62 -14.39 3.08 12.57
N ARG A 63 -13.57 2.51 11.68
CA ARG A 63 -13.98 1.54 10.66
C ARG A 63 -14.18 0.13 11.23
N VAL A 64 -13.29 -0.31 12.12
CA VAL A 64 -13.42 -1.59 12.83
C VAL A 64 -14.74 -1.65 13.60
N LEU A 65 -15.10 -0.58 14.34
CA LEU A 65 -16.32 -0.50 15.11
C LEU A 65 -17.57 -0.40 14.22
N ALA A 66 -17.48 0.25 13.06
CA ALA A 66 -18.56 0.27 12.07
C ALA A 66 -18.78 -1.13 11.48
N SER A 67 -17.74 -1.79 10.99
CA SER A 67 -17.82 -3.16 10.43
C SER A 67 -18.30 -4.19 11.45
N ALA A 68 -17.95 -4.05 12.73
CA ALA A 68 -18.44 -4.94 13.77
C ALA A 68 -19.97 -4.88 13.98
N ARG A 69 -20.62 -3.81 13.53
CA ARG A 69 -22.09 -3.61 13.59
C ARG A 69 -22.80 -4.06 12.34
N GLU A 70 -22.07 -4.18 11.21
CA GLU A 70 -22.64 -4.62 9.94
C GLU A 70 -23.06 -6.10 10.03
N ARG A 71 -24.21 -6.43 9.43
CA ARG A 71 -24.73 -7.79 9.35
C ARG A 71 -25.20 -8.04 7.91
N GLY A 72 -25.11 -9.29 7.46
CA GLY A 72 -25.56 -9.72 6.14
C GLY A 72 -24.63 -10.78 5.55
N ALA A 73 -25.20 -11.67 4.71
CA ALA A 73 -24.46 -12.75 4.07
C ALA A 73 -23.36 -12.23 3.09
N ASP A 74 -23.59 -11.03 2.53
CA ASP A 74 -22.68 -10.41 1.54
C ASP A 74 -21.59 -9.51 2.20
N LYS A 75 -21.52 -9.51 3.53
CA LYS A 75 -20.55 -8.67 4.26
C LYS A 75 -19.29 -9.45 4.58
N PRO A 76 -18.11 -8.79 4.59
CA PRO A 76 -16.87 -9.39 5.06
C PRO A 76 -17.01 -9.97 6.47
N ALA A 77 -16.18 -10.95 6.81
CA ALA A 77 -16.12 -11.48 8.17
C ALA A 77 -15.87 -10.33 9.17
N PRO A 78 -16.61 -10.29 10.29
CA PRO A 78 -16.46 -9.24 11.28
C PRO A 78 -15.05 -9.26 11.88
N PRO A 79 -14.54 -8.09 12.33
CA PRO A 79 -13.29 -8.03 13.09
C PRO A 79 -13.37 -8.90 14.35
N SER A 80 -12.23 -9.39 14.84
CA SER A 80 -12.18 -10.16 16.08
C SER A 80 -12.73 -9.34 17.26
N SER A 81 -13.39 -10.00 18.19
CA SER A 81 -13.94 -9.36 19.40
C SER A 81 -12.87 -8.66 20.24
N GLN A 82 -11.65 -9.20 20.24
CA GLN A 82 -10.50 -8.61 20.92
C GLN A 82 -10.07 -7.28 20.28
N LEU A 83 -10.01 -7.21 18.95
CA LEU A 83 -9.71 -5.98 18.24
C LEU A 83 -10.82 -4.93 18.46
N VAL A 84 -12.09 -5.36 18.46
CA VAL A 84 -13.24 -4.49 18.77
C VAL A 84 -13.13 -3.94 20.20
N THR A 85 -12.73 -4.78 21.17
CA THR A 85 -12.50 -4.35 22.55
C THR A 85 -11.40 -3.31 22.65
N ALA A 86 -10.23 -3.55 22.03
CA ALA A 86 -9.13 -2.59 21.98
C ALA A 86 -9.58 -1.26 21.34
N CYS A 87 -10.32 -1.32 20.23
CA CYS A 87 -10.85 -0.14 19.56
C CYS A 87 -11.88 0.63 20.41
N ASN A 88 -12.74 -0.05 21.17
CA ASN A 88 -13.68 0.61 22.07
C ASN A 88 -12.95 1.37 23.19
N VAL A 89 -11.86 0.82 23.73
CA VAL A 89 -11.04 1.50 24.74
C VAL A 89 -10.30 2.68 24.13
N ALA A 90 -9.66 2.48 22.97
CA ALA A 90 -8.96 3.55 22.25
C ALA A 90 -9.88 4.74 21.91
N ALA A 91 -11.11 4.48 21.45
CA ALA A 91 -12.09 5.50 21.08
C ALA A 91 -12.60 6.33 22.29
N ARG A 92 -12.49 5.79 23.52
CA ARG A 92 -12.86 6.50 24.76
C ARG A 92 -11.73 7.36 25.31
N ALA A 93 -10.52 7.23 24.80
CA ALA A 93 -9.41 8.07 25.23
C ALA A 93 -9.69 9.53 24.88
N THR A 94 -9.90 10.37 25.90
CA THR A 94 -10.18 11.80 25.74
C THR A 94 -8.87 12.59 25.65
N GLY A 95 -8.79 13.52 24.71
CA GLY A 95 -7.61 14.37 24.53
C GLY A 95 -6.48 13.68 23.74
N SER A 96 -5.31 14.30 23.72
CA SER A 96 -4.12 13.75 23.05
C SER A 96 -3.45 12.71 23.96
N VAL A 97 -3.43 11.45 23.49
CA VAL A 97 -2.64 10.40 24.15
C VAL A 97 -1.16 10.65 23.89
N ASN A 98 -0.36 10.82 24.92
CA ASN A 98 1.08 11.01 24.82
C ASN A 98 1.81 9.70 24.48
N LYS A 99 3.12 9.76 24.23
CA LYS A 99 3.93 8.60 23.85
C LYS A 99 3.84 7.46 24.88
N ALA A 100 3.93 7.78 26.19
CA ALA A 100 3.88 6.78 27.25
C ALA A 100 2.51 6.09 27.37
N GLY A 101 1.42 6.86 27.30
CA GLY A 101 0.05 6.32 27.32
C GLY A 101 -0.26 5.48 26.10
N ALA A 102 0.20 5.88 24.91
CA ALA A 102 0.05 5.11 23.68
C ALA A 102 0.84 3.79 23.73
N LYS A 103 2.10 3.83 24.22
CA LYS A 103 2.92 2.65 24.45
C LYS A 103 2.21 1.69 25.39
N PHE A 104 1.78 2.18 26.55
CA PHE A 104 1.06 1.38 27.54
C PHE A 104 -0.21 0.75 26.95
N PHE A 105 -0.95 1.49 26.12
CA PHE A 105 -2.12 0.93 25.42
C PHE A 105 -1.75 -0.26 24.55
N PHE A 106 -0.74 -0.14 23.68
CA PHE A 106 -0.35 -1.26 22.81
C PHE A 106 0.16 -2.46 23.63
N GLU A 107 0.94 -2.24 24.65
CA GLU A 107 1.45 -3.29 25.53
C GLU A 107 0.36 -4.00 26.36
N THR A 108 -0.72 -3.29 26.66
CA THR A 108 -1.87 -3.85 27.42
C THR A 108 -2.78 -4.69 26.53
N PHE A 109 -3.08 -4.21 25.32
CA PHE A 109 -4.12 -4.82 24.49
C PHE A 109 -3.59 -5.76 23.42
N PHE A 110 -2.28 -5.84 23.22
CA PHE A 110 -1.68 -6.64 22.15
C PHE A 110 -0.49 -7.44 22.62
N THR A 111 -0.23 -8.56 21.93
CA THR A 111 1.00 -9.34 22.04
C THR A 111 1.76 -9.26 20.71
N PRO A 112 3.05 -8.88 20.71
CA PRO A 112 3.86 -8.90 19.50
C PRO A 112 4.16 -10.32 19.07
N ASN A 113 4.05 -10.59 17.77
CA ASN A 113 4.28 -11.91 17.18
C ASN A 113 5.16 -11.78 15.94
N ALA A 114 6.32 -12.41 15.94
CA ALA A 114 7.15 -12.49 14.75
C ALA A 114 6.48 -13.37 13.69
N VAL A 115 6.45 -12.90 12.47
CA VAL A 115 5.97 -13.67 11.31
C VAL A 115 7.07 -14.62 10.86
N SER A 116 6.75 -15.91 10.73
CA SER A 116 7.65 -16.94 10.21
C SER A 116 6.96 -17.66 9.06
N HIS A 117 7.67 -17.85 7.96
CA HIS A 117 7.16 -18.52 6.75
C HIS A 117 8.30 -19.10 5.90
N ASN A 118 7.98 -20.06 5.03
CA ASN A 118 8.93 -20.69 4.10
C ASN A 118 9.04 -19.93 2.75
N GLY A 119 8.48 -18.71 2.67
CA GLY A 119 8.51 -17.90 1.46
C GLY A 119 9.80 -17.11 1.27
N SER A 120 9.83 -16.30 0.22
CA SER A 120 10.91 -15.33 -0.02
C SER A 120 11.00 -14.30 1.10
N GLN A 121 12.19 -13.72 1.27
CA GLN A 121 12.42 -12.62 2.20
C GLN A 121 11.34 -11.51 2.04
N GLY A 122 10.88 -10.96 3.16
CA GLY A 122 9.93 -9.86 3.18
C GLY A 122 10.40 -8.65 2.37
N LEU A 123 9.46 -7.97 1.73
CA LEU A 123 9.73 -6.84 0.84
C LEU A 123 8.89 -5.62 1.20
N LEU A 124 9.55 -4.52 1.49
CA LEU A 124 8.95 -3.21 1.68
C LEU A 124 9.14 -2.35 0.43
N THR A 125 8.06 -1.71 0.00
CA THR A 125 8.06 -0.64 -1.00
C THR A 125 7.34 0.58 -0.45
N GLY A 126 7.21 1.62 -1.25
CA GLY A 126 6.51 2.83 -0.85
C GLY A 126 5.50 3.30 -1.87
N TYR A 127 4.46 3.96 -1.38
CA TYR A 127 3.48 4.66 -2.21
C TYR A 127 3.15 6.04 -1.64
N TYR A 128 2.54 6.87 -2.46
CA TYR A 128 2.25 8.25 -2.12
C TYR A 128 1.02 8.76 -2.87
N GLU A 129 0.52 9.92 -2.49
CA GLU A 129 -0.53 10.61 -3.22
C GLU A 129 0.08 11.68 -4.13
N PRO A 130 0.11 11.50 -5.47
CA PRO A 130 0.63 12.51 -6.39
C PRO A 130 -0.21 13.79 -6.39
N VAL A 131 0.43 14.92 -6.72
CA VAL A 131 -0.21 16.23 -6.89
C VAL A 131 -0.03 16.63 -8.35
N LEU A 132 -1.11 16.66 -9.11
CA LEU A 132 -1.12 16.88 -10.55
C LEU A 132 -1.91 18.14 -10.92
N GLN A 133 -1.69 18.66 -12.14
CA GLN A 133 -2.50 19.74 -12.71
C GLN A 133 -3.66 19.16 -13.52
N GLY A 134 -4.84 19.77 -13.45
CA GLY A 134 -6.02 19.28 -14.15
C GLY A 134 -7.05 20.34 -14.51
N SER A 135 -8.04 19.93 -15.29
CA SER A 135 -9.18 20.73 -15.70
C SER A 135 -10.47 19.91 -15.64
N ARG A 136 -11.60 20.58 -15.46
CA ARG A 136 -12.94 19.97 -15.56
C ARG A 136 -13.35 19.66 -17.00
N THR A 137 -12.77 20.37 -17.95
CA THR A 137 -13.05 20.24 -19.38
C THR A 137 -11.76 20.02 -20.18
N PRO A 138 -11.81 19.37 -21.35
CA PRO A 138 -10.64 19.27 -22.22
C PRO A 138 -10.31 20.63 -22.78
N GLN A 139 -9.11 21.15 -22.47
CA GLN A 139 -8.62 22.44 -22.97
C GLN A 139 -7.08 22.50 -22.96
N GLY A 140 -6.48 23.15 -23.96
CA GLY A 140 -5.03 23.31 -24.05
C GLY A 140 -4.28 21.98 -23.84
N ALA A 141 -3.39 21.93 -22.86
CA ALA A 141 -2.61 20.74 -22.51
C ALA A 141 -3.42 19.67 -21.74
N PHE A 142 -4.61 19.99 -21.25
CA PHE A 142 -5.45 19.08 -20.46
C PHE A 142 -6.27 18.17 -21.36
N GLN A 143 -5.67 17.09 -21.86
CA GLN A 143 -6.28 16.20 -22.85
C GLN A 143 -6.39 14.74 -22.36
N THR A 144 -5.75 14.38 -21.24
CA THR A 144 -5.75 13.01 -20.72
C THR A 144 -6.87 12.82 -19.69
N PRO A 145 -7.95 12.12 -20.02
CA PRO A 145 -9.07 11.93 -19.10
C PRO A 145 -8.74 10.91 -18.01
N ILE A 146 -9.26 11.16 -16.81
CA ILE A 146 -9.50 10.13 -15.81
C ILE A 146 -11.02 9.92 -15.72
N TYR A 147 -11.44 8.68 -15.49
CA TYR A 147 -12.84 8.30 -15.62
C TYR A 147 -13.46 7.96 -14.28
N LYS A 148 -14.75 8.28 -14.13
CA LYS A 148 -15.63 7.76 -13.10
C LYS A 148 -15.83 6.26 -13.27
N ARG A 149 -16.22 5.60 -12.18
CA ARG A 149 -16.64 4.21 -12.23
C ARG A 149 -17.84 4.05 -13.19
N PRO A 150 -17.75 3.14 -14.18
CA PRO A 150 -18.87 2.84 -15.05
C PRO A 150 -20.04 2.20 -14.28
N PRO A 151 -21.30 2.50 -14.61
CA PRO A 151 -22.46 1.95 -13.91
C PRO A 151 -22.65 0.43 -14.14
N ASP A 152 -22.10 -0.09 -15.24
CA ASP A 152 -22.11 -1.51 -15.59
C ASP A 152 -20.92 -2.30 -14.99
N LEU A 153 -20.04 -1.65 -14.21
CA LEU A 153 -18.94 -2.30 -13.53
C LEU A 153 -19.40 -2.91 -12.21
N VAL A 154 -19.28 -4.22 -12.06
CA VAL A 154 -19.65 -4.96 -10.84
C VAL A 154 -18.42 -5.56 -10.18
N ASN A 155 -18.42 -5.61 -8.85
CA ASN A 155 -17.40 -6.31 -8.08
C ASN A 155 -17.68 -7.81 -8.10
N LEU A 156 -16.66 -8.61 -8.36
CA LEU A 156 -16.69 -10.07 -8.21
C LEU A 156 -16.19 -10.52 -6.84
N VAL A 157 -15.47 -9.62 -6.14
CA VAL A 157 -14.95 -9.81 -4.80
C VAL A 157 -15.08 -8.52 -4.01
N ASP A 158 -15.10 -8.62 -2.67
CA ASP A 158 -15.05 -7.44 -1.81
C ASP A 158 -13.75 -6.64 -2.05
N GLU A 159 -13.84 -5.31 -1.97
CA GLU A 159 -12.68 -4.42 -2.21
C GLU A 159 -11.52 -4.68 -1.24
N THR A 160 -11.80 -5.08 -0.01
CA THR A 160 -10.77 -5.43 0.98
C THR A 160 -10.09 -6.75 0.66
N GLN A 161 -10.72 -7.61 -0.13
CA GLN A 161 -10.22 -8.92 -0.56
C GLN A 161 -9.58 -8.90 -1.95
N ARG A 162 -9.63 -7.78 -2.68
CA ARG A 162 -9.07 -7.69 -4.04
C ARG A 162 -7.58 -8.05 -4.12
N GLY A 163 -6.86 -7.88 -3.02
CA GLY A 163 -5.48 -8.31 -2.88
C GLY A 163 -5.31 -9.84 -2.79
N ALA A 164 -6.32 -10.58 -2.36
CA ALA A 164 -6.21 -12.02 -2.09
C ALA A 164 -6.47 -12.93 -3.30
N VAL A 165 -7.07 -12.42 -4.40
CA VAL A 165 -7.57 -13.27 -5.51
C VAL A 165 -6.56 -13.61 -6.60
N GLY A 166 -5.29 -13.32 -6.42
CA GLY A 166 -4.25 -13.70 -7.39
C GLY A 166 -4.42 -13.04 -8.77
N SER A 167 -4.45 -13.85 -9.83
CA SER A 167 -4.63 -13.40 -11.22
C SER A 167 -6.08 -13.39 -11.69
N ALA A 168 -7.04 -13.78 -10.85
CA ALA A 168 -8.47 -13.76 -11.20
C ALA A 168 -8.98 -12.32 -11.37
N LEU A 169 -10.06 -12.17 -12.13
CA LEU A 169 -10.74 -10.90 -12.28
C LEU A 169 -11.37 -10.49 -10.94
N THR A 170 -11.18 -9.25 -10.56
CA THR A 170 -11.78 -8.68 -9.34
C THR A 170 -13.06 -7.93 -9.62
N HIS A 171 -13.26 -7.51 -10.87
CA HIS A 171 -14.42 -6.81 -11.38
C HIS A 171 -14.77 -7.33 -12.78
N ALA A 172 -16.00 -7.13 -13.20
CA ALA A 172 -16.48 -7.49 -14.52
C ALA A 172 -17.53 -6.48 -15.01
N ARG A 173 -17.84 -6.51 -16.29
CA ARG A 173 -18.95 -5.79 -16.87
C ARG A 173 -20.22 -6.61 -16.75
N LYS A 174 -21.28 -6.03 -16.20
CA LYS A 174 -22.62 -6.61 -16.20
C LYS A 174 -23.27 -6.40 -17.57
N THR A 175 -23.83 -7.46 -18.13
CA THR A 175 -24.60 -7.47 -19.37
C THR A 175 -25.92 -8.19 -19.16
N ASP A 176 -26.81 -8.15 -20.14
CA ASP A 176 -28.10 -8.89 -20.10
C ASP A 176 -27.89 -10.41 -20.09
N LYS A 177 -26.71 -10.88 -20.52
CA LYS A 177 -26.34 -12.31 -20.58
C LYS A 177 -25.50 -12.77 -19.38
N GLY A 178 -25.23 -11.88 -18.40
CA GLY A 178 -24.38 -12.19 -17.23
C GLY A 178 -23.25 -11.20 -17.06
N VAL A 179 -22.05 -11.69 -16.72
CA VAL A 179 -20.86 -10.88 -16.53
C VAL A 179 -19.77 -11.27 -17.54
N GLU A 180 -19.04 -10.27 -18.03
CA GLU A 180 -17.92 -10.47 -18.96
C GLU A 180 -16.73 -9.60 -18.56
N PRO A 181 -15.51 -9.95 -18.99
CA PRO A 181 -14.33 -9.11 -18.73
C PRO A 181 -14.55 -7.68 -19.22
N TYR A 182 -14.15 -6.69 -18.41
CA TYR A 182 -14.19 -5.29 -18.82
C TYR A 182 -13.10 -5.00 -19.86
N ALA A 183 -13.22 -3.88 -20.58
CA ALA A 183 -12.21 -3.43 -21.52
C ALA A 183 -10.82 -3.27 -20.85
N THR A 184 -9.76 -3.69 -21.53
CA THR A 184 -8.37 -3.49 -21.09
C THR A 184 -7.98 -2.01 -21.11
N ARG A 185 -6.85 -1.66 -20.47
CA ARG A 185 -6.26 -0.32 -20.56
C ARG A 185 -6.15 0.15 -22.00
N ALA A 186 -5.54 -0.66 -22.87
CA ALA A 186 -5.35 -0.30 -24.27
C ALA A 186 -6.68 0.05 -24.95
N GLN A 187 -7.71 -0.78 -24.78
CA GLN A 187 -9.04 -0.54 -25.35
C GLN A 187 -9.70 0.73 -24.77
N ILE A 188 -9.57 0.98 -23.47
CA ILE A 188 -10.11 2.20 -22.83
C ILE A 188 -9.42 3.45 -23.40
N GLU A 189 -8.10 3.45 -23.46
CA GLU A 189 -7.31 4.58 -23.96
C GLU A 189 -7.46 4.79 -25.48
N GLN A 190 -7.86 3.73 -26.22
CA GLN A 190 -8.26 3.77 -27.62
C GLN A 190 -9.73 4.16 -27.83
N GLY A 191 -10.47 4.45 -26.76
CA GLY A 191 -11.81 5.05 -26.85
C GLY A 191 -12.98 4.12 -26.51
N ALA A 192 -12.79 2.96 -25.88
CA ALA A 192 -13.91 2.08 -25.49
C ALA A 192 -14.93 2.74 -24.54
N LEU A 193 -14.58 3.87 -23.90
CA LEU A 193 -15.47 4.66 -23.04
C LEU A 193 -15.97 5.96 -23.69
N LYS A 194 -15.56 6.24 -24.93
CA LYS A 194 -15.98 7.47 -25.65
C LYS A 194 -17.49 7.55 -25.75
N GLY A 195 -18.06 8.73 -25.46
CA GLY A 195 -19.48 8.99 -25.52
C GLY A 195 -20.30 8.45 -24.34
N LYS A 196 -19.67 7.84 -23.33
CA LYS A 196 -20.34 7.36 -22.12
C LYS A 196 -20.47 8.42 -21.00
N ASN A 197 -19.91 9.61 -21.19
CA ASN A 197 -19.93 10.73 -20.23
C ASN A 197 -19.34 10.34 -18.86
N LEU A 198 -18.25 9.56 -18.88
CA LEU A 198 -17.59 9.05 -17.69
C LEU A 198 -16.36 9.86 -17.31
N GLU A 199 -15.96 10.84 -18.10
CA GLU A 199 -14.83 11.70 -17.82
C GLU A 199 -15.05 12.46 -16.51
N LEU A 200 -14.10 12.32 -15.57
CA LEU A 200 -14.14 12.99 -14.27
C LEU A 200 -13.37 14.31 -14.31
N LEU A 201 -12.14 14.24 -14.79
CA LEU A 201 -11.20 15.35 -14.96
C LEU A 201 -10.28 15.06 -16.16
N TYR A 202 -9.62 16.10 -16.67
CA TYR A 202 -8.61 16.01 -17.70
C TYR A 202 -7.26 16.50 -17.15
N LEU A 203 -6.22 15.69 -17.30
CA LEU A 203 -4.86 15.98 -16.85
C LEU A 203 -3.94 16.21 -18.06
N THR A 204 -2.72 16.71 -17.80
CA THR A 204 -1.80 17.08 -18.85
C THR A 204 -0.96 15.92 -19.38
N ASP A 205 -0.64 14.94 -18.54
CA ASP A 205 0.40 13.96 -18.81
C ASP A 205 -0.12 12.53 -18.60
N PRO A 206 -0.23 11.71 -19.67
CA PRO A 206 -0.72 10.32 -19.57
C PRO A 206 0.20 9.43 -18.72
N VAL A 207 1.50 9.71 -18.65
CA VAL A 207 2.43 8.96 -17.78
C VAL A 207 2.13 9.22 -16.31
N GLU A 208 1.87 10.48 -15.95
CA GLU A 208 1.49 10.81 -14.56
C GLU A 208 0.11 10.23 -14.20
N VAL A 209 -0.84 10.20 -15.14
CA VAL A 209 -2.13 9.52 -14.97
C VAL A 209 -1.95 8.02 -14.73
N PHE A 210 -1.09 7.37 -15.53
CA PHE A 210 -0.77 5.96 -15.36
C PHE A 210 -0.23 5.67 -13.95
N PHE A 211 0.74 6.46 -13.48
CA PHE A 211 1.29 6.28 -12.13
C PHE A 211 0.28 6.63 -11.04
N MET A 212 -0.56 7.66 -11.21
CA MET A 212 -1.64 7.97 -10.27
C MET A 212 -2.63 6.80 -10.13
N GLN A 213 -2.94 6.10 -11.22
CA GLN A 213 -3.78 4.89 -11.17
C GLN A 213 -3.13 3.76 -10.37
N ILE A 214 -1.79 3.61 -10.44
CA ILE A 214 -1.05 2.64 -9.62
C ILE A 214 -1.11 3.04 -8.14
N GLN A 215 -1.00 4.35 -7.83
CA GLN A 215 -1.09 4.87 -6.46
C GLN A 215 -2.52 4.78 -5.87
N GLY A 216 -3.55 4.77 -6.71
CA GLY A 216 -4.96 4.68 -6.31
C GLY A 216 -5.58 5.98 -5.81
N SER A 217 -4.84 7.06 -5.70
CA SER A 217 -5.34 8.38 -5.30
C SER A 217 -4.47 9.50 -5.89
N GLY A 218 -5.01 10.73 -5.88
CA GLY A 218 -4.27 11.92 -6.29
C GLY A 218 -4.95 13.21 -5.85
N ARG A 219 -4.16 14.28 -5.74
CA ARG A 219 -4.65 15.65 -5.66
C ARG A 219 -4.52 16.30 -7.03
N VAL A 220 -5.58 16.94 -7.46
CA VAL A 220 -5.60 17.65 -8.73
C VAL A 220 -5.84 19.13 -8.47
N LYS A 221 -4.85 19.95 -8.82
CA LYS A 221 -4.96 21.43 -8.83
C LYS A 221 -5.64 21.82 -10.12
N LEU A 222 -6.84 22.36 -10.02
CA LEU A 222 -7.66 22.73 -11.16
C LEU A 222 -7.29 24.13 -11.70
N THR A 223 -7.64 24.39 -12.94
CA THR A 223 -7.40 25.67 -13.62
C THR A 223 -8.12 26.86 -12.98
N ASP A 224 -9.18 26.60 -12.19
CA ASP A 224 -9.89 27.61 -11.40
C ASP A 224 -9.23 27.94 -10.06
N GLY A 225 -8.05 27.34 -9.76
CA GLY A 225 -7.31 27.51 -8.52
C GLY A 225 -7.75 26.58 -7.39
N THR A 226 -8.85 25.86 -7.55
CA THR A 226 -9.30 24.89 -6.54
C THR A 226 -8.45 23.62 -6.56
N THR A 227 -8.45 22.88 -5.46
CA THR A 227 -7.79 21.57 -5.38
C THR A 227 -8.82 20.52 -5.01
N VAL A 228 -8.92 19.48 -5.82
CA VAL A 228 -9.76 18.33 -5.55
C VAL A 228 -8.91 17.10 -5.25
N ARG A 229 -9.47 16.17 -4.49
CA ARG A 229 -8.84 14.88 -4.25
C ARG A 229 -9.63 13.80 -4.96
N VAL A 230 -8.95 12.99 -5.77
CA VAL A 230 -9.52 11.82 -6.43
C VAL A 230 -9.05 10.56 -5.75
N HIS A 231 -9.93 9.58 -5.69
CA HIS A 231 -9.71 8.32 -4.98
C HIS A 231 -10.22 7.15 -5.84
N TYR A 232 -9.55 6.02 -5.71
CA TYR A 232 -9.94 4.75 -6.30
C TYR A 232 -11.43 4.45 -6.07
N ASP A 233 -12.14 4.12 -7.14
CA ASP A 233 -13.57 3.77 -7.13
C ASP A 233 -13.85 2.48 -7.92
N GLY A 234 -12.85 1.65 -8.06
CA GLY A 234 -12.90 0.41 -8.81
C GLY A 234 -11.87 0.35 -9.93
N LYS A 235 -11.69 -0.83 -10.50
CA LYS A 235 -10.83 -1.05 -11.66
C LYS A 235 -11.53 -1.96 -12.67
N ASN A 236 -11.00 -2.03 -13.89
CA ASN A 236 -11.55 -2.88 -14.94
C ASN A 236 -11.42 -4.41 -14.69
N GLY A 237 -10.94 -4.81 -13.51
CA GLY A 237 -10.84 -6.21 -13.09
C GLY A 237 -9.58 -6.94 -13.52
N HIS A 238 -8.89 -6.47 -14.55
CA HIS A 238 -7.66 -7.11 -15.01
C HIS A 238 -6.55 -7.08 -13.95
N PRO A 239 -5.68 -8.12 -13.91
CA PRO A 239 -4.53 -8.15 -13.00
C PRO A 239 -3.53 -7.06 -13.36
N TYR A 240 -2.81 -6.59 -12.35
CA TYR A 240 -1.71 -5.65 -12.54
C TYR A 240 -0.48 -6.36 -13.12
N SER A 241 0.10 -5.78 -14.16
CA SER A 241 1.38 -6.19 -14.75
C SER A 241 2.40 -5.08 -14.60
N SER A 242 3.58 -5.41 -14.05
CA SER A 242 4.65 -4.43 -13.84
C SER A 242 5.35 -4.08 -15.15
N ILE A 243 5.18 -2.85 -15.61
CA ILE A 243 5.91 -2.34 -16.80
C ILE A 243 7.43 -2.25 -16.55
N GLY A 244 7.87 -2.04 -15.32
CA GLY A 244 9.28 -2.08 -14.96
C GLY A 244 9.87 -3.47 -15.17
N ARG A 245 9.17 -4.53 -14.77
CA ARG A 245 9.56 -5.91 -15.05
C ARG A 245 9.61 -6.17 -16.55
N TYR A 246 8.58 -5.77 -17.28
CA TYR A 246 8.53 -5.90 -18.73
C TYR A 246 9.75 -5.27 -19.42
N LEU A 247 10.13 -4.03 -19.02
CA LEU A 247 11.29 -3.35 -19.59
C LEU A 247 12.61 -4.07 -19.28
N ILE A 248 12.76 -4.67 -18.08
CA ILE A 248 13.92 -5.49 -17.72
C ILE A 248 13.97 -6.75 -18.58
N GLU A 249 12.88 -7.49 -18.66
CA GLU A 249 12.77 -8.75 -19.43
C GLU A 249 13.03 -8.54 -20.93
N LYS A 250 12.72 -7.35 -21.45
CA LYS A 250 13.02 -6.95 -22.85
C LYS A 250 14.42 -6.34 -23.02
N GLY A 251 15.23 -6.25 -21.97
CA GLY A 251 16.56 -5.64 -22.03
C GLY A 251 16.55 -4.13 -22.29
N LEU A 252 15.41 -3.45 -22.10
CA LEU A 252 15.23 -2.03 -22.38
C LEU A 252 15.61 -1.14 -21.20
N LEU A 253 15.72 -1.71 -20.00
CA LEU A 253 16.15 -1.02 -18.78
C LEU A 253 16.88 -2.03 -17.87
N ALA A 254 18.06 -1.63 -17.37
CA ALA A 254 18.83 -2.48 -16.46
C ALA A 254 18.13 -2.57 -15.08
N ALA A 255 18.14 -3.75 -14.47
CA ALA A 255 17.40 -4.04 -13.23
C ALA A 255 17.85 -3.18 -12.03
N ASP A 256 19.13 -2.82 -11.98
CA ASP A 256 19.74 -1.95 -10.96
C ASP A 256 19.40 -0.46 -11.14
N LYS A 257 18.94 -0.07 -12.33
CA LYS A 257 18.55 1.31 -12.68
C LYS A 257 17.04 1.56 -12.63
N VAL A 258 16.26 0.56 -12.27
CA VAL A 258 14.80 0.71 -12.18
C VAL A 258 14.41 1.50 -10.95
N SER A 259 13.84 2.69 -11.18
CA SER A 259 13.14 3.51 -10.19
C SER A 259 11.90 4.12 -10.84
N MET A 260 10.99 4.68 -10.05
CA MET A 260 9.81 5.36 -10.60
C MET A 260 10.21 6.51 -11.54
N ASP A 261 11.21 7.30 -11.17
CA ASP A 261 11.71 8.42 -11.97
C ASP A 261 12.35 7.94 -13.29
N ALA A 262 13.13 6.86 -13.24
CA ALA A 262 13.72 6.25 -14.43
C ALA A 262 12.63 5.72 -15.40
N LEU A 263 11.59 5.08 -14.85
CA LEU A 263 10.44 4.62 -15.64
C LEU A 263 9.69 5.80 -16.28
N LYS A 264 9.36 6.83 -15.50
CA LYS A 264 8.70 8.04 -16.03
C LYS A 264 9.52 8.70 -17.14
N LYS A 265 10.83 8.87 -16.91
CA LYS A 265 11.73 9.42 -17.92
C LYS A 265 11.73 8.56 -19.19
N TRP A 266 11.86 7.25 -19.07
CA TRP A 266 11.87 6.33 -20.21
C TRP A 266 10.58 6.41 -21.02
N LEU A 267 9.40 6.42 -20.38
CA LEU A 267 8.10 6.50 -21.03
C LEU A 267 7.86 7.84 -21.77
N LYS A 268 8.50 8.93 -21.32
CA LYS A 268 8.32 10.26 -21.91
C LYS A 268 9.26 10.57 -23.08
N VAL A 269 10.34 9.80 -23.27
CA VAL A 269 11.33 10.02 -24.37
C VAL A 269 10.67 9.80 -25.72
N GLU A 270 9.90 8.75 -25.88
CA GLU A 270 9.15 8.41 -27.09
C GLU A 270 7.70 8.12 -26.73
N PRO A 271 6.79 9.12 -26.79
CA PRO A 271 5.44 9.00 -26.23
C PRO A 271 4.61 7.82 -26.76
N GLU A 272 4.68 7.50 -28.05
CA GLU A 272 3.93 6.38 -28.63
C GLU A 272 4.46 5.03 -28.12
N ARG A 273 5.76 4.86 -28.09
CA ARG A 273 6.40 3.67 -27.51
C ARG A 273 6.12 3.56 -26.00
N GLY A 274 6.14 4.70 -25.29
CA GLY A 274 5.78 4.77 -23.88
C GLY A 274 4.35 4.29 -23.63
N LYS A 275 3.42 4.70 -24.48
CA LYS A 275 2.02 4.27 -24.46
C LYS A 275 1.86 2.77 -24.67
N GLU A 276 2.54 2.19 -25.66
CA GLU A 276 2.54 0.73 -25.91
C GLU A 276 3.05 -0.05 -24.70
N VAL A 277 4.09 0.47 -24.01
CA VAL A 277 4.60 -0.14 -22.79
C VAL A 277 3.60 -0.01 -21.63
N MET A 278 2.95 1.14 -21.45
CA MET A 278 1.89 1.28 -20.44
C MET A 278 0.72 0.32 -20.69
N TRP A 279 0.40 -0.01 -21.95
CA TRP A 279 -0.64 -0.98 -22.31
C TRP A 279 -0.31 -2.43 -21.96
N GLN A 280 0.97 -2.78 -21.69
CA GLN A 280 1.33 -4.09 -21.12
C GLN A 280 0.73 -4.33 -19.74
N ASN A 281 0.33 -3.27 -19.05
CA ASN A 281 -0.51 -3.34 -17.87
C ASN A 281 -1.99 -3.19 -18.26
N ALA A 282 -2.71 -4.28 -18.43
CA ALA A 282 -4.12 -4.29 -18.81
C ALA A 282 -5.05 -3.67 -17.73
N SER A 283 -4.58 -3.56 -16.48
CA SER A 283 -5.36 -2.98 -15.37
C SER A 283 -5.56 -1.47 -15.55
N PHE A 284 -6.79 -1.01 -15.38
CA PHE A 284 -7.18 0.40 -15.44
C PHE A 284 -8.04 0.77 -14.24
N VAL A 285 -7.75 1.90 -13.60
CA VAL A 285 -8.41 2.37 -12.37
C VAL A 285 -9.39 3.50 -12.69
N PHE A 286 -10.57 3.41 -12.10
CA PHE A 286 -11.61 4.44 -12.09
C PHE A 286 -11.57 5.22 -10.79
N PHE A 287 -11.96 6.49 -10.84
CA PHE A 287 -11.85 7.42 -9.72
C PHE A 287 -13.19 8.06 -9.37
N ARG A 288 -13.33 8.43 -8.09
CA ARG A 288 -14.32 9.39 -7.61
C ARG A 288 -13.65 10.59 -6.95
N GLU A 289 -14.32 11.71 -6.94
CA GLU A 289 -13.88 12.89 -6.19
C GLU A 289 -14.34 12.74 -4.74
N LEU A 290 -13.41 12.95 -3.80
CA LEU A 290 -13.71 12.95 -2.37
C LEU A 290 -14.38 14.26 -1.95
N LYS A 291 -15.37 14.20 -1.05
CA LYS A 291 -16.14 15.35 -0.59
C LYS A 291 -16.18 15.42 0.95
N GLY A 292 -16.35 16.62 1.47
CA GLY A 292 -16.55 16.85 2.90
C GLY A 292 -15.42 16.27 3.76
N ALA A 293 -15.77 15.49 4.77
CA ALA A 293 -14.80 14.91 5.72
C ALA A 293 -13.78 13.96 5.08
N GLU A 294 -14.10 13.34 3.95
CA GLU A 294 -13.18 12.45 3.22
C GLU A 294 -11.94 13.17 2.68
N THR A 295 -11.99 14.50 2.54
CA THR A 295 -10.87 15.30 2.02
C THR A 295 -9.69 15.44 3.00
N LYS A 296 -9.83 14.99 4.26
CA LYS A 296 -8.77 15.07 5.29
C LYS A 296 -7.52 14.24 4.98
N GLY A 297 -7.61 13.28 4.07
CA GLY A 297 -6.47 12.46 3.60
C GLY A 297 -6.90 11.53 2.47
N PRO A 298 -5.96 10.90 1.75
CA PRO A 298 -6.34 9.78 0.89
C PRO A 298 -6.84 8.65 1.77
N LEU A 299 -7.83 7.92 1.28
CA LEU A 299 -8.41 6.80 2.01
C LEU A 299 -7.69 5.50 1.63
N GLY A 300 -7.47 4.61 2.60
CA GLY A 300 -7.07 3.24 2.33
C GLY A 300 -8.29 2.34 2.04
N ALA A 301 -8.04 1.05 1.77
CA ALA A 301 -9.08 0.07 1.45
C ALA A 301 -10.14 -0.09 2.54
N MET A 302 -9.82 0.18 3.80
CA MET A 302 -10.79 0.19 4.89
C MET A 302 -11.53 1.54 5.04
N ASN A 303 -11.43 2.46 4.07
CA ASN A 303 -12.01 3.81 4.12
C ASN A 303 -11.54 4.65 5.33
N ALA A 304 -10.35 4.38 5.84
CA ALA A 304 -9.68 5.19 6.86
C ALA A 304 -8.66 6.13 6.20
N ALA A 305 -8.59 7.38 6.67
CA ALA A 305 -7.62 8.35 6.15
C ALA A 305 -6.19 7.91 6.50
N LEU A 306 -5.35 7.76 5.48
CA LEU A 306 -3.98 7.32 5.61
C LEU A 306 -3.10 8.33 6.34
N THR A 307 -2.11 7.83 7.08
CA THR A 307 -1.16 8.63 7.85
C THR A 307 0.27 8.34 7.35
N PRO A 308 1.02 9.36 6.88
CA PRO A 308 2.39 9.18 6.40
C PRO A 308 3.28 8.46 7.42
N GLY A 309 4.00 7.42 6.97
CA GLY A 309 4.89 6.61 7.78
C GLY A 309 4.21 5.78 8.87
N ARG A 310 2.86 5.71 8.89
CA ARG A 310 2.07 4.94 9.87
C ARG A 310 1.00 4.06 9.25
N SER A 311 0.66 4.26 7.98
CA SER A 311 -0.27 3.41 7.23
C SER A 311 0.50 2.45 6.33
N LEU A 312 0.10 1.19 6.35
CA LEU A 312 0.71 0.11 5.60
C LEU A 312 -0.33 -0.59 4.73
N ALA A 313 -0.04 -0.77 3.44
CA ALA A 313 -0.78 -1.68 2.60
C ALA A 313 -0.21 -3.10 2.75
N VAL A 314 -1.09 -4.09 2.92
CA VAL A 314 -0.75 -5.48 3.23
C VAL A 314 -1.50 -6.45 2.34
N ASP A 315 -1.08 -7.72 2.37
CA ASP A 315 -1.85 -8.84 1.81
C ASP A 315 -2.87 -9.33 2.85
N THR A 316 -4.15 -9.09 2.58
CA THR A 316 -5.25 -9.50 3.48
C THR A 316 -5.48 -11.00 3.55
N SER A 317 -4.77 -11.80 2.73
CA SER A 317 -4.72 -13.25 2.91
C SER A 317 -3.96 -13.67 4.17
N TYR A 318 -3.13 -12.77 4.73
CA TYR A 318 -2.28 -13.01 5.88
C TYR A 318 -2.56 -12.08 7.05
N HIS A 319 -2.92 -10.82 6.77
CA HIS A 319 -3.09 -9.79 7.81
C HIS A 319 -4.43 -9.09 7.66
N ALA A 320 -5.25 -9.13 8.70
CA ALA A 320 -6.50 -8.38 8.72
C ALA A 320 -6.25 -6.87 8.74
N LEU A 321 -7.09 -6.11 8.05
CA LEU A 321 -7.08 -4.65 8.14
C LEU A 321 -7.45 -4.18 9.56
N GLY A 322 -6.81 -3.10 10.00
CA GLY A 322 -6.94 -2.55 11.35
C GLY A 322 -5.89 -3.09 12.33
N LEU A 323 -5.16 -4.17 12.02
CA LEU A 323 -4.10 -4.68 12.90
C LEU A 323 -2.89 -3.75 12.93
N PRO A 324 -2.33 -3.47 14.13
CA PRO A 324 -1.03 -2.85 14.25
C PRO A 324 0.07 -3.84 13.85
N ILE A 325 1.01 -3.40 13.01
CA ILE A 325 2.14 -4.18 12.52
C ILE A 325 3.42 -3.37 12.75
N TYR A 326 4.34 -3.91 13.53
CA TYR A 326 5.66 -3.34 13.68
C TYR A 326 6.54 -3.79 12.51
N VAL A 327 7.00 -2.82 11.75
CA VAL A 327 7.84 -3.04 10.57
C VAL A 327 9.28 -2.74 10.94
N SER A 328 10.17 -3.70 10.69
CA SER A 328 11.61 -3.55 10.90
C SER A 328 12.37 -3.81 9.60
N ALA A 329 13.18 -2.86 9.19
CA ALA A 329 14.04 -2.97 8.00
C ALA A 329 15.36 -2.25 8.22
N ALA A 330 16.46 -2.86 7.78
CA ALA A 330 17.76 -2.23 7.71
C ALA A 330 17.94 -1.48 6.37
N GLY A 331 18.84 -0.50 6.35
CA GLY A 331 19.27 0.15 5.11
C GLY A 331 18.32 1.18 4.52
N MET A 332 17.24 1.58 5.22
CA MET A 332 16.32 2.63 4.75
C MET A 332 16.81 4.05 5.12
N THR A 333 18.05 4.37 4.81
CA THR A 333 18.70 5.65 5.16
C THR A 333 18.02 6.88 4.57
N HIS A 334 17.29 6.71 3.48
CA HIS A 334 16.54 7.77 2.82
C HIS A 334 15.27 8.21 3.60
N VAL A 335 14.79 7.36 4.52
CA VAL A 335 13.57 7.64 5.32
C VAL A 335 13.95 8.22 6.69
N ASP A 336 14.99 7.67 7.32
CA ASP A 336 15.41 8.09 8.65
C ASP A 336 16.95 8.09 8.76
N LYS A 337 17.50 9.28 8.57
CA LYS A 337 18.96 9.48 8.68
C LYS A 337 19.47 9.36 10.12
N ALA A 338 18.64 9.71 11.10
CA ALA A 338 19.02 9.72 12.52
C ALA A 338 19.10 8.30 13.11
N ALA A 339 18.33 7.35 12.56
CA ALA A 339 18.28 5.96 13.02
C ALA A 339 19.33 5.05 12.34
N ALA A 340 20.45 5.60 11.86
CA ALA A 340 21.50 4.87 11.14
C ALA A 340 20.94 3.98 10.00
N GLY A 341 19.83 4.41 9.39
CA GLY A 341 19.16 3.70 8.30
C GLY A 341 18.28 2.53 8.71
N ALA A 342 18.11 2.25 10.00
CA ALA A 342 17.15 1.26 10.47
C ALA A 342 15.75 1.88 10.52
N PHE A 343 14.81 1.30 9.78
CA PHE A 343 13.40 1.66 9.84
C PHE A 343 12.71 0.72 10.83
N ASN A 344 12.32 1.25 11.97
CA ASN A 344 11.65 0.51 13.04
C ASN A 344 10.41 1.30 13.47
N ARG A 345 9.21 0.89 13.03
CA ARG A 345 7.99 1.66 13.27
C ARG A 345 6.75 0.78 13.45
N LEU A 346 5.94 1.14 14.42
CA LEU A 346 4.59 0.62 14.54
C LEU A 346 3.70 1.32 13.51
N MET A 347 3.15 0.53 12.61
CA MET A 347 2.24 0.96 11.55
C MET A 347 0.88 0.26 11.70
N VAL A 348 -0.10 0.65 10.93
CA VAL A 348 -1.42 0.02 10.92
C VAL A 348 -1.76 -0.47 9.52
N ALA A 349 -2.23 -1.71 9.42
CA ALA A 349 -2.73 -2.28 8.17
C ALA A 349 -4.03 -1.56 7.77
N GLN A 350 -3.95 -0.60 6.85
CA GLN A 350 -5.09 0.25 6.47
C GLN A 350 -5.43 0.19 4.99
N ASP A 351 -4.54 -0.44 4.20
CA ASP A 351 -4.69 -0.45 2.75
C ASP A 351 -4.30 -1.81 2.15
N VAL A 352 -4.60 -1.99 0.86
CA VAL A 352 -4.25 -3.15 0.06
C VAL A 352 -3.78 -2.73 -1.31
N GLY A 353 -3.01 -3.58 -1.97
CA GLY A 353 -2.58 -3.34 -3.35
C GLY A 353 -2.55 -4.63 -4.18
N SER A 354 -2.87 -4.54 -5.47
CA SER A 354 -2.86 -5.72 -6.36
C SER A 354 -1.48 -6.38 -6.47
N ALA A 355 -0.40 -5.61 -6.25
CA ALA A 355 0.99 -6.08 -6.25
C ALA A 355 1.50 -6.44 -4.84
N ILE A 356 0.69 -6.25 -3.79
CA ILE A 356 1.09 -6.50 -2.41
C ILE A 356 0.68 -7.92 -2.05
N LYS A 357 1.59 -8.87 -2.28
CA LYS A 357 1.36 -10.31 -2.14
C LYS A 357 2.44 -10.95 -1.27
N GLY A 358 2.02 -11.60 -0.19
CA GLY A 358 2.89 -12.36 0.71
C GLY A 358 2.83 -11.90 2.17
N PRO A 359 3.31 -12.76 3.08
CA PRO A 359 3.14 -12.59 4.53
C PRO A 359 3.98 -11.45 5.12
N GLU A 360 5.08 -11.07 4.51
CA GLU A 360 5.91 -9.92 4.91
C GLU A 360 6.07 -8.93 3.73
N ARG A 361 5.01 -8.79 2.91
CA ARG A 361 4.95 -7.80 1.84
C ARG A 361 4.18 -6.58 2.33
N GLY A 362 4.86 -5.44 2.40
CA GLY A 362 4.28 -4.17 2.83
C GLY A 362 4.56 -3.02 1.87
N ASP A 363 3.60 -2.12 1.75
CA ASP A 363 3.75 -0.87 1.01
C ASP A 363 3.50 0.31 1.96
N ILE A 364 4.53 1.14 2.19
CA ILE A 364 4.52 2.22 3.18
C ILE A 364 3.94 3.47 2.54
N TYR A 365 2.90 4.04 3.15
CA TYR A 365 2.38 5.35 2.73
C TYR A 365 3.30 6.47 3.19
N PHE A 366 3.90 7.21 2.26
CA PHE A 366 4.85 8.30 2.57
C PHE A 366 4.22 9.70 2.60
N GLY A 367 2.96 9.84 2.21
CA GLY A 367 2.30 11.14 2.19
C GLY A 367 1.95 11.61 0.79
N SER A 368 1.90 12.93 0.56
CA SER A 368 1.47 13.51 -0.70
C SER A 368 2.54 14.39 -1.32
N GLY A 369 2.55 14.48 -2.64
CA GLY A 369 3.42 15.34 -3.44
C GLY A 369 4.82 14.79 -3.66
N ASP A 370 5.68 15.60 -4.28
CA ASP A 370 6.96 15.17 -4.83
C ASP A 370 7.95 14.65 -3.79
N ALA A 371 7.99 15.25 -2.59
CA ALA A 371 8.86 14.78 -1.52
C ALA A 371 8.50 13.35 -1.08
N ALA A 372 7.21 13.07 -0.92
CA ALA A 372 6.71 11.74 -0.62
C ALA A 372 6.96 10.78 -1.81
N GLY A 373 6.79 11.25 -3.04
CA GLY A 373 7.08 10.50 -4.25
C GLY A 373 8.54 10.07 -4.36
N ARG A 374 9.48 10.95 -4.01
CA ARG A 374 10.91 10.61 -3.99
C ARG A 374 11.23 9.51 -2.96
N LEU A 375 10.65 9.59 -1.76
CA LEU A 375 10.82 8.54 -0.74
C LEU A 375 10.22 7.21 -1.22
N ALA A 376 8.98 7.24 -1.71
CA ALA A 376 8.30 6.06 -2.23
C ALA A 376 9.04 5.41 -3.39
N GLY A 377 9.53 6.22 -4.33
CA GLY A 377 10.15 5.76 -5.57
C GLY A 377 11.47 5.00 -5.40
N VAL A 378 12.18 5.22 -4.30
CA VAL A 378 13.45 4.54 -3.98
C VAL A 378 13.29 3.48 -2.89
N THR A 379 12.10 3.33 -2.30
CA THR A 379 11.85 2.32 -1.27
C THR A 379 11.66 0.95 -1.89
N LYS A 380 12.67 0.10 -1.75
CA LYS A 380 12.65 -1.31 -2.13
C LYS A 380 13.66 -2.05 -1.24
N HIS A 381 13.21 -2.43 -0.06
CA HIS A 381 14.10 -2.99 0.97
C HIS A 381 13.54 -4.29 1.53
N PRO A 382 14.41 -5.24 1.94
CA PRO A 382 13.99 -6.36 2.76
C PRO A 382 13.44 -5.84 4.09
N GLY A 383 12.39 -6.49 4.61
CA GLY A 383 11.79 -6.11 5.88
C GLY A 383 11.16 -7.29 6.60
N LYS A 384 10.95 -7.12 7.88
CA LYS A 384 10.33 -8.09 8.79
C LYS A 384 9.10 -7.48 9.43
N PHE A 385 8.09 -8.32 9.63
CA PHE A 385 6.86 -7.96 10.35
C PHE A 385 6.84 -8.61 11.72
N ILE A 386 6.46 -7.81 12.72
CA ILE A 386 6.02 -8.26 14.02
C ILE A 386 4.58 -7.78 14.14
N VAL A 387 3.63 -8.72 14.05
CA VAL A 387 2.20 -8.40 14.09
C VAL A 387 1.75 -8.33 15.55
N LEU A 388 1.12 -7.24 15.93
CA LEU A 388 0.53 -7.09 17.25
C LEU A 388 -0.86 -7.72 17.22
N LEU A 389 -0.98 -8.95 17.71
CA LEU A 389 -2.26 -9.65 17.82
C LEU A 389 -3.00 -9.20 19.09
N PRO A 390 -4.30 -8.90 18.98
CA PRO A 390 -5.06 -8.44 20.14
C PRO A 390 -5.25 -9.58 21.17
N ASN A 391 -5.08 -9.25 22.44
CA ASN A 391 -5.15 -10.19 23.56
C ASN A 391 -6.59 -10.62 23.86
N ASP A 392 -6.79 -11.86 24.29
CA ASP A 392 -8.10 -12.37 24.77
C ASP A 392 -8.57 -11.65 26.03
N ARG A 393 -7.63 -11.29 26.90
CA ARG A 393 -7.88 -10.43 28.06
C ARG A 393 -6.77 -9.36 28.11
N PRO A 394 -7.12 -8.08 28.39
CA PRO A 394 -6.10 -7.09 28.65
C PRO A 394 -5.17 -7.59 29.75
N THR A 395 -3.87 -7.53 29.55
CA THR A 395 -2.92 -7.88 30.60
C THR A 395 -3.12 -6.92 31.77
N THR A 396 -3.43 -7.45 32.94
CA THR A 396 -3.67 -6.68 34.18
C THR A 396 -2.37 -6.16 34.81
N ALA A 397 -1.37 -5.87 34.01
CA ALA A 397 -0.13 -5.23 34.45
C ALA A 397 -0.35 -3.72 34.59
N ALA A 398 -0.56 -3.32 35.85
CA ALA A 398 -0.60 -1.97 36.37
C ALA A 398 -1.96 -1.23 36.34
N ALA A 399 -2.33 -0.77 37.52
CA ALA A 399 -3.45 0.11 37.79
C ALA A 399 -3.49 1.32 36.84
N ALA A 400 -4.70 1.74 36.52
CA ALA A 400 -4.96 2.95 35.75
C ALA A 400 -4.07 4.11 36.23
N PRO A 401 -3.48 4.92 35.34
CA PRO A 401 -2.81 6.15 35.76
C PRO A 401 -3.87 7.01 36.43
N GLY A 402 -3.64 7.30 37.71
CA GLY A 402 -4.50 8.11 38.52
C GLY A 402 -4.86 9.41 37.84
N ASN A 403 -6.10 9.83 38.03
CA ASN A 403 -6.60 11.18 37.72
C ASN A 403 -5.56 12.21 38.15
N VAL A 404 -4.92 12.87 37.19
CA VAL A 404 -4.24 14.14 37.47
C VAL A 404 -5.33 15.16 37.61
N THR A 405 -5.80 15.34 38.84
CA THR A 405 -6.61 16.47 39.26
C THR A 405 -5.86 17.75 38.92
N ALA A 406 -6.47 18.56 38.08
CA ALA A 406 -6.04 19.94 37.85
C ALA A 406 -5.97 20.66 39.20
N ALA A 407 -4.76 20.97 39.63
CA ALA A 407 -4.55 21.90 40.74
C ALA A 407 -5.07 23.27 40.31
N LYS A 408 -6.18 23.68 40.90
CA LYS A 408 -6.62 25.07 40.87
C LYS A 408 -5.54 25.93 41.53
N ALA A 409 -4.82 26.72 40.77
CA ALA A 409 -4.08 27.85 41.30
C ALA A 409 -5.10 28.89 41.83
N ARG A 410 -5.18 28.98 43.13
CA ARG A 410 -5.67 30.19 43.84
C ARG A 410 -4.44 31.01 44.21
N GLN A 411 -4.29 32.13 43.69
CA GLN A 411 -4.06 33.48 44.19
C GLN A 411 -3.55 34.37 43.07
#